data_73f34278c9537cdf38f82ade27a70cce
#
_entry.id   73f34278c9537cdf38f82ade27a70cce
#
_cell.length_a   1.000
_cell.length_b   1.000
_cell.length_c   1.000
_cell.angle_alpha   90.00
_cell.angle_beta   90.00
_cell.angle_gamma   90.00
#
_symmetry.space_group_name_H-M   'P 1'
#
loop_
_entity.id
_entity.type
_entity.pdbx_description
1 polymer ?
#
loop_
_entity_poly.entity_id
_entity_poly.type
_entity_poly.pdbx_seq_one_letter_code
_entity_poly.pdbx_strand_id
1 'polypeptide(L)'
;MPDVTIYTTGLCGFCYRAKALLEAKGVAFEEIDVTFNPKKRAEMRERAGGSTSVPQIWIGEHHVGGSDELYALEQAGELDALLGNPA
;
A
#
# COMPACT_ATOMS: atom_id res chain seq x y z
N MET A 1 5.50 3.90 15.34
CA MET A 1 4.56 3.83 14.19
C MET A 1 5.03 2.73 13.24
N PRO A 2 4.11 1.91 12.70
CA PRO A 2 4.52 0.90 11.74
C PRO A 2 5.01 1.52 10.43
N ASP A 3 5.95 0.84 9.78
CA ASP A 3 6.40 1.26 8.45
C ASP A 3 5.33 0.98 7.43
N VAL A 4 5.10 1.92 6.53
CA VAL A 4 4.15 1.75 5.44
C VAL A 4 4.92 1.62 4.13
N THR A 5 4.65 0.57 3.38
CA THR A 5 5.30 0.31 2.08
C THR A 5 4.22 0.12 1.02
N ILE A 6 4.41 0.77 -0.11
CA ILE A 6 3.52 0.61 -1.25
C ILE A 6 4.32 0.33 -2.52
N TYR A 7 3.97 -0.76 -3.21
CA TYR A 7 4.53 -1.07 -4.53
C TYR A 7 3.60 -0.54 -5.60
N THR A 8 4.15 0.16 -6.59
CA THR A 8 3.37 0.89 -7.60
C THR A 8 3.96 0.68 -8.99
N THR A 9 3.19 1.13 -10.00
CA THR A 9 3.72 1.34 -11.35
C THR A 9 3.41 2.77 -11.80
N GLY A 10 4.08 3.22 -12.85
CA GLY A 10 4.02 4.62 -13.28
C GLY A 10 2.64 5.09 -13.73
N LEU A 11 1.91 4.27 -14.48
CA LEU A 11 0.59 4.63 -15.00
C LEU A 11 -0.48 3.79 -14.31
N CYS A 12 -0.76 4.13 -13.05
CA CYS A 12 -1.69 3.37 -12.23
C CYS A 12 -2.57 4.32 -11.42
N GLY A 13 -3.82 4.47 -11.84
CA GLY A 13 -4.79 5.32 -11.13
C GLY A 13 -5.09 4.83 -9.71
N PHE A 14 -5.14 3.52 -9.51
CA PHE A 14 -5.36 2.94 -8.19
C PHE A 14 -4.17 3.19 -7.26
N CYS A 15 -2.95 3.16 -7.80
CA CYS A 15 -1.76 3.52 -7.02
C CYS A 15 -1.83 4.97 -6.57
N TYR A 16 -2.22 5.85 -7.47
CA TYR A 16 -2.37 7.27 -7.16
C TYR A 16 -3.41 7.49 -6.04
N ARG A 17 -4.56 6.82 -6.14
CA ARG A 17 -5.62 6.92 -5.12
C ARG A 17 -5.15 6.43 -3.76
N ALA A 18 -4.43 5.30 -3.73
CA ALA A 18 -3.91 4.75 -2.49
C ALA A 18 -2.91 5.70 -1.83
N LYS A 19 -2.00 6.26 -2.63
CA LYS A 19 -1.02 7.24 -2.12
C LYS A 19 -1.70 8.49 -1.60
N ALA A 20 -2.73 8.97 -2.30
CA ALA A 20 -3.47 10.15 -1.87
C ALA A 20 -4.12 9.93 -0.49
N LEU A 21 -4.68 8.75 -0.26
CA LEU A 21 -5.27 8.44 1.05
C LEU A 21 -4.20 8.41 2.15
N LEU A 22 -3.07 7.75 1.89
CA LEU A 22 -1.97 7.70 2.86
C LEU A 22 -1.43 9.10 3.16
N GLU A 23 -1.30 9.95 2.15
CA GLU A 23 -0.88 11.34 2.33
C GLU A 23 -1.89 12.14 3.17
N ALA A 24 -3.19 11.92 2.91
CA ALA A 24 -4.25 12.58 3.68
C ALA A 24 -4.24 12.15 5.15
N LYS A 25 -3.76 10.94 5.44
CA LYS A 25 -3.60 10.46 6.80
C LYS A 25 -2.35 11.01 7.49
N GLY A 26 -1.51 11.73 6.76
CA GLY A 26 -0.30 12.34 7.31
C GLY A 26 0.80 11.36 7.66
N VAL A 27 0.80 10.16 7.07
CA VAL A 27 1.82 9.15 7.35
C VAL A 27 2.87 9.14 6.25
N ALA A 28 4.11 8.95 6.64
CA ALA A 28 5.20 8.72 5.71
C ALA A 28 5.13 7.28 5.20
N PHE A 29 5.42 7.07 3.92
CA PHE A 29 5.45 5.73 3.34
C PHE A 29 6.59 5.62 2.35
N GLU A 30 7.07 4.40 2.18
CA GLU A 30 8.06 4.07 1.15
C GLU A 30 7.32 3.61 -0.10
N GLU A 31 7.58 4.28 -1.21
CA GLU A 31 7.05 3.86 -2.51
C GLU A 31 8.12 3.12 -3.29
N ILE A 32 7.79 1.91 -3.74
CA ILE A 32 8.67 1.10 -4.57
C ILE A 32 8.03 0.98 -5.94
N ASP A 33 8.57 1.72 -6.92
CA ASP A 33 8.09 1.67 -8.30
C ASP A 33 8.67 0.44 -8.97
N VAL A 34 7.80 -0.45 -9.45
CA VAL A 34 8.22 -1.70 -10.07
C VAL A 34 8.06 -1.71 -11.59
N THR A 35 7.75 -0.55 -12.20
CA THR A 35 7.50 -0.44 -13.64
C THR A 35 8.62 -1.05 -14.47
N PHE A 36 9.87 -0.71 -14.15
CA PHE A 36 11.04 -1.21 -14.87
C PHE A 36 11.98 -1.97 -13.94
N ASN A 37 11.43 -2.61 -12.91
CA ASN A 37 12.24 -3.33 -11.92
C ASN A 37 11.68 -4.74 -11.71
N PRO A 38 12.06 -5.69 -12.57
CA PRO A 38 11.55 -7.07 -12.47
C PRO A 38 11.87 -7.76 -11.14
N LYS A 39 13.04 -7.43 -10.56
CA LYS A 39 13.43 -8.00 -9.27
C LYS A 39 12.48 -7.57 -8.15
N LYS A 40 12.18 -6.28 -8.08
CA LYS A 40 11.27 -5.75 -7.07
C LYS A 40 9.84 -6.22 -7.33
N ARG A 41 9.46 -6.38 -8.59
CA ARG A 41 8.13 -6.92 -8.92
C ARG A 41 8.00 -8.37 -8.47
N ALA A 42 9.04 -9.17 -8.65
CA ALA A 42 9.06 -10.55 -8.16
C ALA A 42 8.98 -10.61 -6.63
N GLU A 43 9.72 -9.73 -5.94
CA GLU A 43 9.65 -9.60 -4.48
C GLU A 43 8.24 -9.27 -4.02
N MET A 44 7.59 -8.30 -4.67
CA MET A 44 6.22 -7.92 -4.39
C MET A 44 5.28 -9.12 -4.51
N ARG A 45 5.37 -9.83 -5.62
CA ARG A 45 4.53 -10.99 -5.91
C ARG A 45 4.70 -12.07 -4.84
N GLU A 46 5.94 -12.35 -4.46
CA GLU A 46 6.24 -13.34 -3.43
C GLU A 46 5.64 -12.92 -2.08
N ARG A 47 5.85 -11.67 -1.68
CA ARG A 47 5.29 -11.14 -0.44
C ARG A 47 3.77 -11.13 -0.44
N ALA A 48 3.16 -10.92 -1.60
CA ALA A 48 1.70 -10.82 -1.75
C ALA A 48 1.02 -12.19 -1.96
N GLY A 49 1.75 -13.28 -1.79
CA GLY A 49 1.17 -14.61 -1.92
C GLY A 49 0.83 -14.99 -3.36
N GLY A 50 1.51 -14.39 -4.33
CA GLY A 50 1.33 -14.67 -5.75
C GLY A 50 0.61 -13.58 -6.53
N SER A 51 0.05 -12.58 -5.87
CA SER A 51 -0.64 -11.49 -6.57
C SER A 51 0.37 -10.60 -7.31
N THR A 52 0.05 -10.28 -8.56
CA THR A 52 0.86 -9.41 -9.39
C THR A 52 0.25 -8.02 -9.60
N SER A 53 -0.92 -7.79 -9.03
CA SER A 53 -1.61 -6.50 -9.20
C SER A 53 -0.92 -5.41 -8.39
N VAL A 54 -1.06 -4.17 -8.85
CA VAL A 54 -0.60 -2.98 -8.13
C VAL A 54 -1.80 -2.05 -7.89
N PRO A 55 -1.79 -1.26 -6.83
CA PRO A 55 -0.76 -1.22 -5.80
C PRO A 55 -0.82 -2.45 -4.87
N GLN A 56 0.30 -2.72 -4.18
CA GLN A 56 0.33 -3.67 -3.06
C GLN A 56 0.87 -2.92 -1.85
N ILE A 57 0.16 -2.99 -0.74
CA ILE A 57 0.39 -2.14 0.42
C ILE A 57 0.62 -2.99 1.65
N TRP A 58 1.64 -2.63 2.43
CA TRP A 58 1.91 -3.23 3.74
C TRP A 58 1.95 -2.14 4.79
N ILE A 59 1.35 -2.41 5.94
CA ILE A 59 1.46 -1.58 7.14
C ILE A 59 2.15 -2.46 8.18
N GLY A 60 3.45 -2.19 8.41
CA GLY A 60 4.30 -3.12 9.13
C GLY A 60 4.35 -4.45 8.39
N GLU A 61 4.02 -5.53 9.08
CA GLU A 61 3.95 -6.86 8.47
C GLU A 61 2.56 -7.21 7.95
N HIS A 62 1.58 -6.32 8.19
CA HIS A 62 0.21 -6.56 7.75
C HIS A 62 0.07 -6.26 6.26
N HIS A 63 -0.28 -7.27 5.48
CA HIS A 63 -0.56 -7.10 4.05
C HIS A 63 -1.99 -6.59 3.87
N VAL A 64 -2.11 -5.33 3.51
CA VAL A 64 -3.42 -4.70 3.26
C VAL A 64 -4.01 -5.20 1.95
N GLY A 65 -3.19 -5.26 0.91
CA GLY A 65 -3.64 -5.56 -0.44
C GLY A 65 -3.56 -4.34 -1.33
N GLY A 66 -4.58 -4.12 -2.13
CA GLY A 66 -4.63 -3.02 -3.08
C GLY A 66 -5.39 -1.80 -2.57
N SER A 67 -5.72 -0.91 -3.51
CA SER A 67 -6.43 0.33 -3.19
C SER A 67 -7.81 0.06 -2.59
N ASP A 68 -8.55 -0.90 -3.14
CA ASP A 68 -9.90 -1.20 -2.65
C ASP A 68 -9.88 -1.66 -1.21
N GLU A 69 -8.92 -2.52 -0.84
CA GLU A 69 -8.76 -3.01 0.52
C GLU A 69 -8.35 -1.89 1.46
N LEU A 70 -7.50 -0.97 1.01
CA LEU A 70 -7.10 0.19 1.82
C LEU A 70 -8.31 1.08 2.12
N TYR A 71 -9.12 1.38 1.11
CA TYR A 71 -10.32 2.19 1.29
C TYR A 71 -11.38 1.48 2.14
N ALA A 72 -11.47 0.16 2.03
CA ALA A 72 -12.37 -0.62 2.90
C ALA A 72 -11.99 -0.49 4.37
N LEU A 73 -10.70 -0.51 4.68
CA LEU A 73 -10.22 -0.26 6.05
C LEU A 73 -10.59 1.14 6.52
N GLU A 74 -10.45 2.12 5.64
CA GLU A 74 -10.82 3.50 5.99
C GLU A 74 -12.31 3.62 6.28
N GLN A 75 -13.15 3.03 5.43
CA GLN A 75 -14.60 3.07 5.63
C GLN A 75 -15.04 2.33 6.89
N ALA A 76 -14.34 1.27 7.26
CA ALA A 76 -14.62 0.52 8.47
C ALA A 76 -14.10 1.22 9.74
N GLY A 77 -13.36 2.32 9.59
CA GLY A 77 -12.77 3.03 10.70
C GLY A 77 -11.57 2.31 11.32
N GLU A 78 -10.94 1.42 10.58
CA GLU A 78 -9.84 0.59 11.09
C GLU A 78 -8.47 1.05 10.62
N LEU A 79 -8.40 1.91 9.60
CA LEU A 79 -7.12 2.29 9.00
C LEU A 79 -6.26 3.09 9.96
N ASP A 80 -6.84 4.05 10.67
CA ASP A 80 -6.08 4.88 11.62
C ASP A 80 -5.40 4.05 12.69
N ALA A 81 -6.09 3.04 13.22
CA ALA A 81 -5.52 2.15 14.22
C ALA A 81 -4.31 1.39 13.67
N LEU A 82 -4.40 0.88 12.44
CA LEU A 82 -3.29 0.18 11.80
C LEU A 82 -2.10 1.09 11.56
N LEU A 83 -2.36 2.36 11.22
CA LEU A 83 -1.31 3.35 10.97
C LEU A 83 -0.70 3.90 12.26
N GLY A 84 -1.32 3.61 13.41
CA GLY A 84 -0.88 4.17 14.69
C GLY A 84 -1.33 5.61 14.90
N ASN A 85 -2.28 6.11 14.13
CA ASN A 85 -2.85 7.43 14.29
C ASN A 85 -3.92 7.44 15.38
N PRO A 86 -4.08 8.55 16.12
CA PRO A 86 -5.23 8.68 17.01
C PRO A 86 -6.53 8.68 16.23
N ALA A 87 -7.54 8.05 16.75
CA ALA A 87 -8.87 8.00 16.16
C ALA A 87 -9.55 9.38 16.20
#